data_0d5f072edd48ed734e285f9f2f4361b8
#
_entry.id   0d5f072edd48ed734e285f9f2f4361b8
#
_cell.length_a   1.000
_cell.length_b   1.000
_cell.length_c   1.000
_cell.angle_alpha   90.00
_cell.angle_beta   90.00
_cell.angle_gamma   90.00
#
_symmetry.space_group_name_H-M   'P 1'
#
loop_
_entity.id
_entity.type
_entity.pdbx_description
1 polymer ?
#
loop_
_entity_poly.entity_id
_entity_poly.type
_entity_poly.pdbx_seq_one_letter_code
_entity_poly.pdbx_strand_id
1 'polypeptide(L)'
;MLTLARFRSIGFVLSQKLFSLTSAQFDLCWRNAETVLSYDIGPLHTLRHVGPSADAASGYRGLDKIKVRGRWQAKTSVLRYAKSHTLVAAAARLPESLRKKGAAFLEQWGNRAEQAVV
;
A
#
# COMPACT_ATOMS: atom_id res chain seq x y z
N MET A 1 -6.21 1.42 -11.04
CA MET A 1 -6.80 0.44 -10.12
C MET A 1 -7.52 -0.62 -10.94
N LEU A 2 -7.02 -1.85 -11.00
CA LEU A 2 -7.68 -2.95 -11.70
C LEU A 2 -8.99 -3.27 -10.99
N THR A 3 -10.09 -3.13 -11.69
CA THR A 3 -11.42 -3.46 -11.15
C THR A 3 -11.63 -4.98 -11.13
N LEU A 4 -12.48 -5.48 -10.23
CA LEU A 4 -12.85 -6.90 -10.16
C LEU A 4 -13.34 -7.46 -11.51
N ALA A 5 -13.93 -6.61 -12.35
CA ALA A 5 -14.36 -6.97 -13.70
C ALA A 5 -13.17 -7.35 -14.61
N ARG A 6 -12.03 -6.70 -14.42
CA ARG A 6 -10.80 -6.99 -15.19
C ARG A 6 -10.15 -8.31 -14.77
N PHE A 7 -10.21 -8.68 -13.50
CA PHE A 7 -9.76 -9.99 -13.02
C PHE A 7 -10.61 -11.13 -13.61
N ARG A 8 -11.92 -10.89 -13.79
CA ARG A 8 -12.81 -11.88 -14.45
C ARG A 8 -12.47 -12.09 -15.92
N SER A 9 -12.08 -11.03 -16.63
CA SER A 9 -11.70 -11.13 -18.06
C SER A 9 -10.40 -11.92 -18.29
N ILE A 10 -9.58 -12.09 -17.25
CA ILE A 10 -8.34 -12.88 -17.29
C ILE A 10 -8.59 -14.35 -16.89
N GLY A 11 -9.86 -14.77 -16.76
CA GLY A 11 -10.21 -16.13 -16.38
C GLY A 11 -9.97 -16.46 -14.89
N PHE A 12 -9.89 -15.42 -14.03
CA PHE A 12 -9.67 -15.61 -12.61
C PHE A 12 -10.94 -16.10 -11.91
N VAL A 13 -10.88 -17.29 -11.33
CA VAL A 13 -12.01 -17.85 -10.57
C VAL A 13 -12.03 -17.22 -9.18
N LEU A 14 -13.18 -16.70 -8.75
CA LEU A 14 -13.35 -16.00 -7.46
C LEU A 14 -12.96 -16.83 -6.22
N SER A 15 -12.91 -18.15 -6.35
CA SER A 15 -12.47 -19.07 -5.31
C SER A 15 -10.95 -19.23 -5.23
N GLN A 16 -10.20 -18.77 -6.24
CA GLN A 16 -8.76 -18.85 -6.22
C GLN A 16 -8.17 -17.72 -5.36
N LYS A 17 -7.09 -18.04 -4.63
CA LYS A 17 -6.32 -17.03 -3.94
C LYS A 17 -5.63 -16.11 -4.96
N LEU A 18 -5.69 -14.80 -4.72
CA LEU A 18 -4.97 -13.81 -5.54
C LEU A 18 -3.44 -14.02 -5.49
N PHE A 19 -2.96 -14.53 -4.37
CA PHE A 19 -1.55 -14.81 -4.14
C PHE A 19 -1.42 -16.21 -3.55
N SER A 20 -0.45 -16.98 -4.02
CA SER A 20 -0.14 -18.32 -3.50
C SER A 20 0.67 -18.29 -2.19
N LEU A 21 1.06 -17.11 -1.73
CA LEU A 21 1.86 -16.93 -0.52
C LEU A 21 1.06 -17.20 0.75
N THR A 22 1.68 -17.90 1.69
CA THR A 22 1.21 -18.00 3.08
C THR A 22 1.60 -16.73 3.85
N SER A 23 0.95 -16.49 5.01
CA SER A 23 1.33 -15.36 5.88
C SER A 23 2.79 -15.42 6.31
N ALA A 24 3.30 -16.62 6.65
CA ALA A 24 4.70 -16.81 7.03
C ALA A 24 5.68 -16.48 5.90
N GLN A 25 5.35 -16.87 4.67
CA GLN A 25 6.15 -16.51 3.49
C GLN A 25 6.14 -15.00 3.24
N PHE A 26 5.00 -14.36 3.45
CA PHE A 26 4.90 -12.91 3.31
C PHE A 26 5.72 -12.17 4.38
N ASP A 27 5.67 -12.63 5.64
CA ASP A 27 6.49 -12.09 6.71
C ASP A 27 7.99 -12.24 6.42
N LEU A 28 8.40 -13.38 5.86
CA LEU A 28 9.78 -13.62 5.47
C LEU A 28 10.21 -12.66 4.35
N CYS A 29 9.37 -12.48 3.32
CA CYS A 29 9.64 -11.50 2.25
C CYS A 29 9.78 -10.07 2.79
N TRP A 30 8.94 -9.70 3.77
CA TRP A 30 8.98 -8.39 4.40
C TRP A 30 10.31 -8.16 5.12
N ARG A 31 10.74 -9.10 5.97
CA ARG A 31 12.01 -9.03 6.68
C ARG A 31 13.22 -9.00 5.74
N ASN A 32 13.16 -9.79 4.66
CA ASN A 32 14.20 -9.76 3.64
C ASN A 32 14.28 -8.39 2.96
N ALA A 33 13.15 -7.76 2.68
CA ALA A 33 13.12 -6.42 2.13
C ALA A 33 13.74 -5.38 3.10
N GLU A 34 13.44 -5.47 4.40
CA GLU A 34 14.06 -4.62 5.42
C GLU A 34 15.59 -4.79 5.44
N THR A 35 16.06 -6.04 5.36
CA THR A 35 17.49 -6.35 5.31
C THR A 35 18.16 -5.76 4.08
N VAL A 36 17.57 -5.97 2.89
CA VAL A 36 18.10 -5.45 1.61
C VAL A 36 18.13 -3.93 1.57
N LEU A 37 17.10 -3.28 2.15
CA LEU A 37 17.01 -1.82 2.21
C LEU A 37 17.85 -1.22 3.35
N SER A 38 18.34 -2.06 4.27
CA SER A 38 19.00 -1.63 5.52
C SER A 38 18.15 -0.59 6.27
N TYR A 39 16.85 -0.82 6.31
CA TYR A 39 15.87 0.10 6.89
C TYR A 39 14.74 -0.66 7.56
N ASP A 40 14.49 -0.34 8.83
CA ASP A 40 13.36 -0.89 9.59
C ASP A 40 12.07 -0.17 9.16
N ILE A 41 11.24 -0.88 8.41
CA ILE A 41 9.93 -0.37 7.95
C ILE A 41 8.89 -0.52 9.07
N GLY A 42 9.14 -1.43 10.00
CA GLY A 42 8.24 -1.78 11.07
C GLY A 42 7.29 -2.94 10.71
N PRO A 43 6.32 -3.25 11.57
CA PRO A 43 5.45 -4.40 11.39
C PRO A 43 4.54 -4.23 10.16
N LEU A 44 4.17 -5.34 9.53
CA LEU A 44 3.27 -5.41 8.36
C LEU A 44 1.98 -4.61 8.53
N HIS A 45 1.46 -4.53 9.75
CA HIS A 45 0.26 -3.75 10.07
C HIS A 45 0.42 -2.25 9.75
N THR A 46 1.65 -1.76 9.65
CA THR A 46 1.98 -0.39 9.23
C THR A 46 1.38 -0.07 7.86
N LEU A 47 1.32 -1.05 6.94
CA LEU A 47 0.72 -0.88 5.62
C LEU A 47 -0.75 -0.45 5.69
N ARG A 48 -1.49 -0.88 6.73
CA ARG A 48 -2.88 -0.49 6.92
C ARG A 48 -3.04 1.01 7.25
N HIS A 49 -2.00 1.62 7.79
CA HIS A 49 -1.99 3.06 8.09
C HIS A 49 -1.62 3.92 6.88
N VAL A 50 -0.80 3.41 5.97
CA VAL A 50 -0.23 4.20 4.86
C VAL A 50 -1.31 4.76 3.94
N GLY A 51 -2.23 3.92 3.47
CA GLY A 51 -3.28 4.35 2.53
C GLY A 51 -4.18 5.44 3.11
N PRO A 52 -4.83 5.21 4.26
CA PRO A 52 -5.67 6.21 4.92
C PRO A 52 -4.93 7.50 5.29
N SER A 53 -3.67 7.38 5.73
CA SER A 53 -2.86 8.54 6.09
C SER A 53 -2.47 9.36 4.86
N ALA A 54 -2.16 8.72 3.74
CA ALA A 54 -1.88 9.38 2.47
C ALA A 54 -3.13 10.08 1.91
N ASP A 55 -4.28 9.42 1.93
CA ASP A 55 -5.55 10.00 1.51
C ASP A 55 -5.92 11.24 2.37
N ALA A 56 -5.69 11.16 3.68
CA ALA A 56 -5.94 12.27 4.60
C ALA A 56 -4.95 13.43 4.41
N ALA A 57 -3.68 13.12 4.20
CA ALA A 57 -2.63 14.12 4.00
C ALA A 57 -2.78 14.89 2.68
N SER A 58 -3.17 14.20 1.61
CA SER A 58 -3.38 14.81 0.29
C SER A 58 -4.69 15.60 0.17
N GLY A 59 -5.63 15.42 1.12
CA GLY A 59 -6.99 15.95 1.00
C GLY A 59 -7.81 15.36 -0.14
N TYR A 60 -7.27 14.36 -0.84
CA TYR A 60 -7.92 13.75 -2.00
C TYR A 60 -9.24 13.05 -1.65
N ARG A 61 -9.33 12.51 -0.43
CA ARG A 61 -10.55 11.87 0.10
C ARG A 61 -10.88 12.41 1.49
N GLY A 62 -12.15 12.79 1.68
CA GLY A 62 -12.68 13.06 3.01
C GLY A 62 -12.81 11.77 3.85
N LEU A 63 -12.93 11.92 5.16
CA LEU A 63 -12.97 10.82 6.13
C LEU A 63 -14.02 9.75 5.81
N ASP A 64 -15.18 10.14 5.27
CA ASP A 64 -16.24 9.19 4.94
C ASP A 64 -15.86 8.31 3.74
N LYS A 65 -15.19 8.86 2.73
CA LYS A 65 -14.67 8.10 1.61
C LYS A 65 -13.51 7.18 2.02
N ILE A 66 -12.64 7.63 2.92
CA ILE A 66 -11.58 6.82 3.52
C ILE A 66 -12.19 5.65 4.30
N LYS A 67 -13.25 5.90 5.07
CA LYS A 67 -14.01 4.90 5.81
C LYS A 67 -14.52 3.79 4.89
N VAL A 68 -15.20 4.14 3.82
CA VAL A 68 -15.75 3.19 2.84
C VAL A 68 -14.64 2.39 2.17
N ARG A 69 -13.56 3.05 1.72
CA ARG A 69 -12.41 2.39 1.09
C ARG A 69 -11.73 1.38 2.00
N GLY A 70 -11.57 1.72 3.28
CA GLY A 70 -10.96 0.85 4.28
C GLY A 70 -11.90 -0.20 4.87
N ARG A 71 -13.18 -0.20 4.44
CA ARG A 71 -14.24 -1.09 4.95
C ARG A 71 -14.41 -1.00 6.47
N TRP A 72 -14.21 0.19 7.05
CA TRP A 72 -14.48 0.41 8.46
C TRP A 72 -15.94 0.78 8.70
N GLN A 73 -16.52 0.20 9.73
CA GLN A 73 -17.90 0.54 10.12
C GLN A 73 -17.96 1.82 10.96
N ALA A 74 -17.01 2.00 11.86
CA ALA A 74 -16.95 3.15 12.74
C ALA A 74 -15.98 4.24 12.24
N LYS A 75 -16.38 5.50 12.37
CA LYS A 75 -15.54 6.66 12.03
C LYS A 75 -14.32 6.78 12.94
N THR A 76 -14.46 6.37 14.21
CA THR A 76 -13.35 6.30 15.17
C THR A 76 -12.21 5.38 14.70
N SER A 77 -12.55 4.30 13.99
CA SER A 77 -11.54 3.42 13.38
C SER A 77 -10.75 4.13 12.29
N VAL A 78 -11.40 4.95 11.46
CA VAL A 78 -10.73 5.75 10.44
C VAL A 78 -9.74 6.72 11.07
N LEU A 79 -10.15 7.44 12.11
CA LEU A 79 -9.29 8.40 12.82
C LEU A 79 -8.07 7.73 13.45
N ARG A 80 -8.20 6.47 13.89
CA ARG A 80 -7.07 5.69 14.41
C ARG A 80 -6.01 5.38 13.34
N TYR A 81 -6.42 5.20 12.09
CA TYR A 81 -5.54 4.80 10.99
C TYR A 81 -5.12 5.99 10.10
N ALA A 82 -5.94 7.02 9.98
CA ALA A 82 -5.65 8.21 9.17
C ALA A 82 -4.76 9.21 9.94
N LYS A 83 -3.51 8.84 10.14
CA LYS A 83 -2.50 9.64 10.88
C LYS A 83 -1.56 10.36 9.90
N SER A 84 -2.06 11.36 9.20
CA SER A 84 -1.30 12.11 8.20
C SER A 84 0.00 12.71 8.75
N HIS A 85 -0.02 13.26 9.97
CA HIS A 85 1.16 13.81 10.62
C HIS A 85 2.25 12.75 10.87
N THR A 86 1.86 11.53 11.22
CA THR A 86 2.82 10.42 11.41
C THR A 86 3.43 10.00 10.08
N LEU A 87 2.64 9.97 9.01
CA LEU A 87 3.14 9.67 7.66
C LEU A 87 4.16 10.71 7.19
N VAL A 88 3.86 12.00 7.36
CA VAL A 88 4.76 13.10 7.00
C VAL A 88 6.06 13.01 7.79
N ALA A 89 5.98 12.79 9.10
CA ALA A 89 7.16 12.64 9.94
C ALA A 89 8.00 11.40 9.56
N ALA A 90 7.36 10.28 9.23
CA ALA A 90 8.05 9.08 8.76
C ALA A 90 8.74 9.32 7.41
N ALA A 91 8.06 9.97 6.46
CA ALA A 91 8.62 10.32 5.16
C ALA A 91 9.83 11.25 5.27
N ALA A 92 9.81 12.20 6.21
CA ALA A 92 10.92 13.10 6.47
C ALA A 92 12.16 12.39 7.01
N ARG A 93 12.00 11.25 7.68
CA ARG A 93 13.10 10.43 8.22
C ARG A 93 13.72 9.48 7.20
N LEU A 94 13.06 9.27 6.06
CA LEU A 94 13.59 8.38 5.02
C LEU A 94 14.90 8.91 4.47
N PRO A 95 15.97 8.07 4.42
CA PRO A 95 17.21 8.42 3.75
C PRO A 95 16.97 8.81 2.29
N GLU A 96 17.69 9.80 1.80
CA GLU A 96 17.55 10.28 0.41
C GLU A 96 17.76 9.16 -0.62
N SER A 97 18.68 8.24 -0.35
CA SER A 97 18.90 7.06 -1.19
C SER A 97 17.66 6.18 -1.34
N LEU A 98 16.90 6.00 -0.26
CA LEU A 98 15.65 5.22 -0.30
C LEU A 98 14.53 5.97 -1.00
N ARG A 99 14.45 7.29 -0.82
CA ARG A 99 13.48 8.13 -1.55
C ARG A 99 13.72 8.05 -3.06
N LYS A 100 14.98 8.14 -3.50
CA LYS A 100 15.36 8.00 -4.92
C LYS A 100 15.04 6.61 -5.48
N LYS A 101 15.35 5.54 -4.74
CA LYS A 101 15.00 4.16 -5.13
C LYS A 101 13.49 3.99 -5.26
N GLY A 102 12.72 4.52 -4.31
CA GLY A 102 11.25 4.45 -4.35
C GLY A 102 10.66 5.20 -5.54
N ALA A 103 11.16 6.39 -5.84
CA ALA A 103 10.73 7.17 -7.01
C ALA A 103 11.01 6.43 -8.32
N ALA A 104 12.22 5.89 -8.50
CA ALA A 104 12.60 5.11 -9.67
C ALA A 104 11.74 3.85 -9.82
N PHE A 105 11.43 3.17 -8.71
CA PHE A 105 10.55 2.01 -8.71
C PHE A 105 9.13 2.35 -9.16
N LEU A 106 8.56 3.46 -8.67
CA LEU A 106 7.23 3.92 -9.05
C LEU A 106 7.15 4.26 -10.53
N GLU A 107 8.18 4.90 -11.09
CA GLU A 107 8.28 5.20 -12.52
C GLU A 107 8.31 3.92 -13.35
N GLN A 108 9.14 2.95 -12.99
CA GLN A 108 9.21 1.65 -13.67
C GLN A 108 7.90 0.88 -13.58
N TRP A 109 7.23 0.94 -12.43
CA TRP A 109 5.95 0.27 -12.21
C TRP A 109 4.83 0.92 -13.05
N GLY A 110 4.80 2.24 -13.13
CA GLY A 110 3.86 2.98 -13.97
C GLY A 110 3.98 2.57 -15.43
N ASN A 111 5.19 2.57 -15.97
CA ASN A 111 5.48 2.19 -17.35
C ASN A 111 5.09 0.74 -17.65
N ARG A 112 5.33 -0.20 -16.73
CA ARG A 112 4.89 -1.61 -16.89
C ARG A 112 3.38 -1.77 -16.84
N ALA A 113 2.70 -1.02 -15.98
CA ALA A 113 1.24 -1.05 -15.90
C ALA A 113 0.58 -0.54 -17.17
N GLU A 114 1.15 0.47 -17.82
CA GLU A 114 0.69 0.99 -19.12
C GLU A 114 0.92 -0.02 -20.25
N GLN A 115 2.07 -0.68 -20.28
CA GLN A 115 2.38 -1.70 -21.28
C GLN A 115 1.50 -2.96 -21.14
N ALA A 116 1.08 -3.32 -19.94
CA ALA A 116 0.19 -4.46 -19.70
C ALA A 116 -1.28 -4.19 -20.10
N VAL A 117 -1.60 -2.97 -20.53
CA VAL A 117 -2.96 -2.53 -20.93
C VAL A 117 -3.16 -2.61 -22.44
N VAL A 118 -2.09 -2.79 -23.18
CA VAL A 118 -2.12 -3.00 -24.64
C VAL A 118 -2.18 -4.49 -24.94
#